data_c9a5127a52821642734ca508ad98cd96
#
_entry.id   c9a5127a52821642734ca508ad98cd96
#
_cell.length_a   1.000
_cell.length_b   1.000
_cell.length_c   1.000
_cell.angle_alpha   90.00
_cell.angle_beta   90.00
_cell.angle_gamma   90.00
#
_symmetry.space_group_name_H-M   'P 1'
#
loop_
_entity.id
_entity.type
_entity.pdbx_description
1 polymer ?
#
loop_
_entity_poly.entity_id
_entity_poly.type
_entity_poly.pdbx_seq_one_letter_code
_entity_poly.pdbx_strand_id
1 'polypeptide(L)'
;FDVLSVKPDLQKEFAQGSKGKYSPTASTSWGPKISELANDATYGGNTDNKYTKADGLHQGQYYVIQRANAGLDPWVTPRAYDNVDAFFETGSTWSNNINIAQAFEKGNYSFSLGNTTTSGIVPSTGLDRYNAKMSAETILDEHWSTGFNGNFVTSKITKQSGANNGLVATVYPAPPSYDLAGIPSYIKGDPYTQNNYRPTSGFDNAYWALDNNKFTERSQRFFGNAYAKYSTKFGTENQKLDVKYQLGTDAYTTNYTDLWGYG
;
A
#
# COMPACT_ATOMS: atom_id res chain seq x y z
N PHE A 1 -11.89 7.50 5.64
CA PHE A 1 -11.79 6.61 4.47
C PHE A 1 -11.01 7.31 3.38
N ASP A 2 -10.11 6.58 2.73
CA ASP A 2 -9.30 7.07 1.62
C ASP A 2 -9.70 6.31 0.36
N VAL A 3 -9.89 7.04 -0.74
CA VAL A 3 -10.24 6.47 -2.05
C VAL A 3 -9.37 7.09 -3.13
N LEU A 4 -9.10 6.35 -4.19
CA LEU A 4 -8.43 6.87 -5.37
C LEU A 4 -9.41 7.75 -6.16
N SER A 5 -9.55 9.01 -5.76
CA SER A 5 -10.51 9.97 -6.35
C SER A 5 -9.98 10.68 -7.59
N VAL A 6 -8.65 10.79 -7.73
CA VAL A 6 -7.99 11.39 -8.90
C VAL A 6 -7.17 10.32 -9.60
N LYS A 7 -7.50 10.05 -10.85
CA LYS A 7 -6.88 9.03 -11.70
C LYS A 7 -6.41 9.65 -13.00
N PRO A 8 -5.37 9.11 -13.64
CA PRO A 8 -5.05 9.47 -15.01
C PRO A 8 -6.22 9.07 -15.94
N ASP A 9 -6.45 9.88 -16.95
CA ASP A 9 -7.39 9.53 -18.01
C ASP A 9 -6.76 8.46 -18.90
N LEU A 10 -7.29 7.23 -18.79
CA LEU A 10 -6.78 6.07 -19.52
C LEU A 10 -7.69 5.78 -20.72
N GLN A 11 -7.09 5.48 -21.85
CA GLN A 11 -7.84 5.08 -23.04
C GLN A 11 -8.54 3.73 -22.80
N LYS A 12 -9.75 3.58 -23.37
CA LYS A 12 -10.59 2.37 -23.25
C LYS A 12 -11.08 1.84 -24.61
N GLU A 13 -10.54 2.37 -25.70
CA GLU A 13 -10.99 2.04 -27.05
C GLU A 13 -10.13 0.97 -27.72
N PHE A 14 -8.79 1.03 -27.51
CA PHE A 14 -7.85 0.15 -28.20
C PHE A 14 -7.39 -0.99 -27.31
N ALA A 15 -7.28 -2.17 -27.92
CA ALA A 15 -6.81 -3.38 -27.27
C ALA A 15 -5.27 -3.41 -27.10
N GLN A 16 -4.80 -4.41 -26.37
CA GLN A 16 -3.38 -4.73 -26.25
C GLN A 16 -2.74 -4.93 -27.62
N GLY A 17 -1.55 -4.35 -27.81
CA GLY A 17 -0.84 -4.45 -29.08
C GLY A 17 -0.24 -3.12 -29.52
N SER A 18 0.18 -3.07 -30.78
CA SER A 18 0.77 -1.88 -31.40
C SER A 18 0.44 -1.80 -32.89
N LYS A 19 0.42 -0.57 -33.42
CA LYS A 19 0.18 -0.31 -34.86
C LYS A 19 -1.09 -0.97 -35.42
N GLY A 20 -2.15 -0.98 -34.59
CA GLY A 20 -3.42 -1.59 -34.96
C GLY A 20 -3.45 -3.12 -34.98
N LYS A 21 -2.40 -3.79 -34.49
CA LYS A 21 -2.31 -5.26 -34.39
C LYS A 21 -2.35 -5.73 -32.97
N TYR A 22 -3.14 -6.74 -32.67
CA TYR A 22 -3.18 -7.38 -31.38
C TYR A 22 -1.89 -8.17 -31.11
N SER A 23 -1.40 -8.08 -29.87
CA SER A 23 -0.31 -8.90 -29.37
C SER A 23 -0.52 -9.19 -27.89
N PRO A 24 -0.61 -10.46 -27.47
CA PRO A 24 -0.92 -10.86 -26.11
C PRO A 24 0.24 -10.64 -25.12
N THR A 25 1.39 -10.18 -25.63
CA THR A 25 2.58 -9.90 -24.82
C THR A 25 3.05 -8.45 -24.93
N ALA A 26 2.33 -7.61 -25.65
CA ALA A 26 2.70 -6.21 -25.82
C ALA A 26 2.52 -5.43 -24.51
N SER A 27 3.45 -4.54 -24.23
CA SER A 27 3.36 -3.58 -23.11
C SER A 27 2.54 -2.34 -23.44
N THR A 28 1.97 -2.26 -24.64
CA THR A 28 1.24 -1.10 -25.16
C THR A 28 -0.21 -1.46 -25.48
N SER A 29 -1.08 -0.46 -25.47
CA SER A 29 -2.52 -0.57 -25.76
C SER A 29 -2.88 0.23 -27.00
N TRP A 30 -2.16 -0.03 -28.12
CA TRP A 30 -2.35 0.56 -29.44
C TRP A 30 -2.55 -0.55 -30.49
N GLY A 31 -3.22 -1.63 -30.10
CA GLY A 31 -3.72 -2.67 -30.97
C GLY A 31 -4.96 -2.22 -31.77
N PRO A 32 -5.80 -3.15 -32.24
CA PRO A 32 -7.05 -2.82 -32.88
C PRO A 32 -8.06 -2.25 -31.88
N LYS A 33 -9.18 -1.72 -32.38
CA LYS A 33 -10.30 -1.39 -31.49
C LYS A 33 -10.79 -2.65 -30.79
N ILE A 34 -11.18 -2.53 -29.54
CA ILE A 34 -11.68 -3.66 -28.75
C ILE A 34 -12.89 -4.30 -29.45
N SER A 35 -13.77 -3.49 -30.03
CA SER A 35 -14.93 -3.97 -30.78
C SER A 35 -14.59 -4.81 -32.03
N GLU A 36 -13.37 -4.71 -32.52
CA GLU A 36 -12.88 -5.42 -33.71
C GLU A 36 -12.12 -6.71 -33.40
N LEU A 37 -11.87 -7.00 -32.11
CA LEU A 37 -11.17 -8.22 -31.70
C LEU A 37 -11.95 -9.49 -32.01
N ALA A 38 -13.27 -9.42 -32.02
CA ALA A 38 -14.13 -10.53 -32.34
C ALA A 38 -14.15 -10.79 -33.83
N ASN A 39 -14.23 -12.04 -34.21
CA ASN A 39 -14.40 -12.51 -35.61
C ASN A 39 -13.23 -12.19 -36.56
N ASP A 40 -12.16 -11.59 -36.09
CA ASP A 40 -10.99 -11.37 -36.93
C ASP A 40 -9.90 -12.39 -36.60
N ALA A 41 -9.57 -13.16 -37.65
CA ALA A 41 -8.52 -14.16 -37.54
C ALA A 41 -7.17 -13.61 -37.15
N THR A 42 -6.92 -12.33 -37.38
CA THR A 42 -5.65 -11.65 -37.03
C THR A 42 -5.60 -11.28 -35.56
N TYR A 43 -6.72 -11.19 -34.85
CA TYR A 43 -6.86 -10.60 -33.54
C TYR A 43 -7.16 -11.60 -32.40
N GLY A 44 -7.21 -12.89 -32.71
CA GLY A 44 -7.54 -13.90 -31.71
C GLY A 44 -6.46 -14.22 -30.69
N GLY A 45 -5.31 -13.55 -30.69
CA GLY A 45 -4.20 -13.86 -29.79
C GLY A 45 -3.46 -15.15 -30.16
N ASN A 46 -3.91 -15.89 -31.12
CA ASN A 46 -3.26 -17.07 -31.68
C ASN A 46 -3.06 -16.84 -33.20
N THR A 47 -1.81 -16.83 -33.64
CA THR A 47 -1.42 -16.63 -35.03
C THR A 47 -1.93 -17.75 -35.95
N ASP A 48 -2.25 -18.91 -35.44
CA ASP A 48 -2.74 -20.03 -36.22
C ASP A 48 -4.22 -19.93 -36.57
N ASN A 49 -4.98 -19.15 -35.87
CA ASN A 49 -6.37 -18.77 -36.12
C ASN A 49 -7.34 -19.84 -36.64
N LYS A 50 -6.97 -21.09 -36.51
CA LYS A 50 -7.80 -22.23 -36.88
C LYS A 50 -9.07 -22.37 -36.04
N TYR A 51 -9.18 -21.52 -34.97
CA TYR A 51 -10.27 -21.59 -34.02
C TYR A 51 -11.36 -20.56 -34.21
N THR A 52 -11.12 -19.46 -34.91
CA THR A 52 -12.08 -18.33 -34.93
C THR A 52 -13.14 -18.39 -35.97
N LYS A 53 -12.96 -19.12 -37.06
CA LYS A 53 -13.90 -19.12 -38.18
C LYS A 53 -14.36 -20.49 -38.66
N ALA A 54 -13.64 -21.56 -38.36
CA ALA A 54 -13.88 -22.86 -38.93
C ALA A 54 -15.08 -23.62 -38.33
N ASP A 55 -15.43 -23.35 -37.08
CA ASP A 55 -16.43 -24.12 -36.34
C ASP A 55 -17.70 -23.33 -35.99
N GLY A 56 -17.67 -21.98 -36.13
CA GLY A 56 -18.78 -21.13 -35.72
C GLY A 56 -19.06 -21.06 -34.20
N LEU A 57 -18.31 -21.77 -33.41
CA LEU A 57 -18.56 -21.93 -31.94
C LEU A 57 -18.17 -20.69 -31.16
N HIS A 58 -17.17 -19.92 -31.62
CA HIS A 58 -16.64 -18.76 -30.90
C HIS A 58 -16.93 -17.44 -31.64
N GLN A 59 -18.07 -17.39 -32.29
CA GLN A 59 -18.49 -16.20 -33.00
C GLN A 59 -18.70 -15.02 -32.02
N GLY A 60 -18.08 -13.88 -32.28
CA GLY A 60 -18.14 -12.74 -31.37
C GLY A 60 -17.13 -12.77 -30.21
N GLN A 61 -16.27 -13.77 -30.16
CA GLN A 61 -15.25 -13.94 -29.14
C GLN A 61 -13.83 -13.84 -29.72
N TYR A 62 -12.85 -13.63 -28.86
CA TYR A 62 -11.43 -13.71 -29.19
C TYR A 62 -10.68 -14.54 -28.15
N TYR A 63 -9.51 -15.07 -28.52
CA TYR A 63 -8.71 -15.96 -27.71
C TYR A 63 -7.74 -15.18 -26.82
N VAL A 64 -7.76 -15.42 -25.51
CA VAL A 64 -6.85 -14.83 -24.51
C VAL A 64 -5.96 -15.93 -23.94
N ILE A 65 -4.69 -15.95 -24.36
CA ILE A 65 -3.75 -17.01 -23.99
C ILE A 65 -3.52 -17.09 -22.49
N GLN A 66 -3.54 -15.98 -21.77
CA GLN A 66 -3.33 -15.96 -20.32
C GLN A 66 -4.48 -16.66 -19.57
N ARG A 67 -5.68 -16.67 -20.11
CA ARG A 67 -6.78 -17.47 -19.57
C ARG A 67 -6.53 -18.97 -19.77
N ALA A 68 -6.06 -19.35 -20.96
CA ALA A 68 -5.67 -20.73 -21.25
C ALA A 68 -4.54 -21.20 -20.31
N ASN A 69 -3.52 -20.37 -20.11
CA ASN A 69 -2.42 -20.64 -19.20
C ASN A 69 -2.90 -20.87 -17.75
N ALA A 70 -3.93 -20.14 -17.32
CA ALA A 70 -4.56 -20.31 -16.03
C ALA A 70 -5.55 -21.49 -15.95
N GLY A 71 -5.78 -22.18 -17.08
CA GLY A 71 -6.74 -23.30 -17.17
C GLY A 71 -8.20 -22.86 -17.18
N LEU A 72 -8.48 -21.62 -17.55
CA LEU A 72 -9.81 -21.08 -17.76
C LEU A 72 -10.20 -21.22 -19.23
N ASP A 73 -11.50 -21.06 -19.54
CA ASP A 73 -11.95 -20.89 -20.91
C ASP A 73 -11.25 -19.67 -21.53
N PRO A 74 -10.46 -19.85 -22.60
CA PRO A 74 -9.72 -18.76 -23.22
C PRO A 74 -10.57 -17.83 -24.08
N TRP A 75 -11.78 -18.23 -24.46
CA TRP A 75 -12.64 -17.48 -25.36
C TRP A 75 -13.48 -16.46 -24.58
N VAL A 76 -13.38 -15.19 -24.94
CA VAL A 76 -14.09 -14.11 -24.26
C VAL A 76 -14.67 -13.12 -25.25
N THR A 77 -15.80 -12.55 -24.89
CA THR A 77 -16.38 -11.41 -25.61
C THR A 77 -15.52 -10.17 -25.34
N PRO A 78 -15.08 -9.45 -26.40
CA PRO A 78 -14.31 -8.24 -26.23
C PRO A 78 -15.03 -7.18 -25.39
N ARG A 79 -14.37 -6.67 -24.40
CA ARG A 79 -14.83 -5.55 -23.57
C ARG A 79 -13.67 -4.79 -22.96
N ALA A 80 -13.92 -3.54 -22.57
CA ALA A 80 -12.97 -2.78 -21.78
C ALA A 80 -13.13 -3.10 -20.28
N TYR A 81 -12.01 -3.34 -19.61
CA TYR A 81 -11.92 -3.53 -18.17
C TYR A 81 -11.36 -2.26 -17.52
N ASP A 82 -11.86 -1.92 -16.36
CA ASP A 82 -11.27 -0.88 -15.52
C ASP A 82 -10.30 -1.51 -14.53
N ASN A 83 -9.09 -1.80 -14.99
CA ASN A 83 -8.08 -2.48 -14.21
C ASN A 83 -7.61 -1.65 -13.00
N VAL A 84 -7.67 -0.33 -13.10
CA VAL A 84 -7.30 0.57 -12.00
C VAL A 84 -8.33 0.51 -10.88
N ASP A 85 -9.61 0.63 -11.21
CA ASP A 85 -10.68 0.53 -10.21
C ASP A 85 -10.80 -0.87 -9.59
N ALA A 86 -10.52 -1.90 -10.38
CA ALA A 86 -10.55 -3.28 -9.90
C ALA A 86 -9.36 -3.60 -8.94
N PHE A 87 -8.26 -2.86 -9.05
CA PHE A 87 -7.06 -3.12 -8.27
C PHE A 87 -7.02 -2.35 -6.95
N PHE A 88 -7.38 -1.06 -6.96
CA PHE A 88 -7.31 -0.23 -5.75
C PHE A 88 -8.52 -0.44 -4.86
N GLU A 89 -8.26 -0.48 -3.56
CA GLU A 89 -9.26 -0.67 -2.52
C GLU A 89 -9.57 0.66 -1.80
N THR A 90 -10.64 0.67 -1.03
CA THR A 90 -10.92 1.78 -0.12
C THR A 90 -10.04 1.66 1.11
N GLY A 91 -9.17 2.63 1.32
CA GLY A 91 -8.37 2.74 2.54
C GLY A 91 -9.21 3.19 3.74
N SER A 92 -8.77 2.83 4.93
CA SER A 92 -9.43 3.25 6.17
C SER A 92 -8.41 3.48 7.28
N THR A 93 -8.72 4.43 8.16
CA THR A 93 -7.92 4.69 9.35
C THR A 93 -8.82 4.69 10.58
N TRP A 94 -8.44 3.91 11.57
CA TRP A 94 -9.05 3.85 12.88
C TRP A 94 -8.07 4.29 13.94
N SER A 95 -8.49 5.23 14.79
CA SER A 95 -7.67 5.70 15.91
C SER A 95 -8.48 5.65 17.20
N ASN A 96 -7.88 5.05 18.23
CA ASN A 96 -8.45 4.98 19.56
C ASN A 96 -7.45 5.58 20.54
N ASN A 97 -7.92 6.41 21.45
CA ASN A 97 -7.09 7.01 22.48
C ASN A 97 -7.81 6.95 23.83
N ILE A 98 -7.07 6.57 24.86
CA ILE A 98 -7.49 6.63 26.25
C ILE A 98 -6.51 7.55 26.97
N ASN A 99 -7.06 8.50 27.72
CA ASN A 99 -6.28 9.40 28.54
C ASN A 99 -6.82 9.39 29.95
N ILE A 100 -5.94 9.20 30.93
CA ILE A 100 -6.23 9.28 32.36
C ILE A 100 -5.35 10.36 32.92
N ALA A 101 -5.92 11.35 33.58
CA ALA A 101 -5.19 12.43 34.22
C ALA A 101 -5.79 12.73 35.59
N GLN A 102 -4.93 13.03 36.52
CA GLN A 102 -5.34 13.44 37.87
C GLN A 102 -4.43 14.55 38.35
N ALA A 103 -5.02 15.56 38.96
CA ALA A 103 -4.33 16.60 39.70
C ALA A 103 -4.57 16.40 41.20
N PHE A 104 -3.56 16.76 41.99
CA PHE A 104 -3.58 16.77 43.44
C PHE A 104 -2.89 18.04 43.93
N GLU A 105 -2.92 18.32 45.24
CA GLU A 105 -2.47 19.60 45.81
C GLU A 105 -1.06 20.01 45.36
N LYS A 106 -0.16 19.03 45.25
CA LYS A 106 1.26 19.29 44.96
C LYS A 106 1.71 18.84 43.57
N GLY A 107 0.77 18.44 42.68
CA GLY A 107 1.19 17.99 41.38
C GLY A 107 0.06 17.40 40.53
N ASN A 108 0.49 16.81 39.41
CA ASN A 108 -0.41 16.11 38.50
C ASN A 108 0.32 14.97 37.82
N TYR A 109 -0.47 14.04 37.31
CA TYR A 109 0.05 13.05 36.37
C TYR A 109 -0.96 12.81 35.24
N SER A 110 -0.45 12.36 34.12
CA SER A 110 -1.28 11.86 33.03
C SER A 110 -0.66 10.64 32.40
N PHE A 111 -1.54 9.76 31.94
CA PHE A 111 -1.18 8.57 31.19
C PHE A 111 -2.11 8.46 29.98
N SER A 112 -1.54 8.26 28.80
CA SER A 112 -2.29 8.11 27.56
C SER A 112 -1.82 6.88 26.81
N LEU A 113 -2.80 6.12 26.29
CA LEU A 113 -2.58 5.03 25.36
C LEU A 113 -3.31 5.34 24.07
N GLY A 114 -2.65 5.12 22.95
CA GLY A 114 -3.23 5.29 21.63
C GLY A 114 -2.90 4.12 20.71
N ASN A 115 -3.85 3.82 19.84
CA ASN A 115 -3.69 2.88 18.74
C ASN A 115 -4.21 3.52 17.46
N THR A 116 -3.47 3.35 16.38
CA THR A 116 -3.92 3.72 15.03
C THR A 116 -3.64 2.56 14.10
N THR A 117 -4.68 2.11 13.40
CA THR A 117 -4.60 1.10 12.35
C THR A 117 -5.08 1.71 11.05
N THR A 118 -4.27 1.63 10.02
CA THR A 118 -4.58 2.12 8.66
C THR A 118 -4.47 0.98 7.67
N SER A 119 -5.50 0.79 6.86
CA SER A 119 -5.44 0.02 5.62
C SER A 119 -5.20 0.98 4.45
N GLY A 120 -4.23 0.70 3.61
CA GLY A 120 -3.92 1.54 2.44
C GLY A 120 -4.89 1.30 1.29
N ILE A 121 -4.84 2.17 0.26
CA ILE A 121 -5.60 1.98 -0.98
C ILE A 121 -4.98 0.93 -1.90
N VAL A 122 -3.70 0.62 -1.73
CA VAL A 122 -3.05 -0.53 -2.39
C VAL A 122 -3.29 -1.74 -1.53
N PRO A 123 -3.79 -2.85 -2.09
CA PRO A 123 -4.06 -4.07 -1.32
C PRO A 123 -2.84 -4.54 -0.52
N SER A 124 -3.08 -5.14 0.64
CA SER A 124 -2.03 -5.64 1.54
C SER A 124 -1.03 -4.59 2.05
N THR A 125 -1.36 -3.30 1.98
CA THR A 125 -0.55 -2.24 2.59
C THR A 125 -1.25 -1.66 3.82
N GLY A 126 -0.47 -1.20 4.78
CA GLY A 126 -1.06 -0.62 5.99
C GLY A 126 -0.06 -0.19 7.04
N LEU A 127 -0.59 0.38 8.11
CA LEU A 127 0.14 0.85 9.27
C LEU A 127 -0.58 0.41 10.54
N ASP A 128 0.13 -0.25 11.44
CA ASP A 128 -0.25 -0.43 12.84
C ASP A 128 0.68 0.40 13.72
N ARG A 129 0.12 1.30 14.51
CA ARG A 129 0.87 2.15 15.42
C ARG A 129 0.26 2.13 16.81
N TYR A 130 1.11 1.95 17.81
CA TYR A 130 0.75 2.04 19.22
C TYR A 130 1.64 3.11 19.87
N ASN A 131 1.05 3.89 20.72
CA ASN A 131 1.75 4.90 21.50
C ASN A 131 1.31 4.86 22.96
N ALA A 132 2.29 5.02 23.84
CA ALA A 132 2.08 5.23 25.27
C ALA A 132 2.78 6.51 25.66
N LYS A 133 2.10 7.38 26.40
CA LYS A 133 2.65 8.61 26.93
C LYS A 133 2.40 8.67 28.43
N MET A 134 3.40 9.05 29.19
CA MET A 134 3.29 9.29 30.61
C MET A 134 3.93 10.63 30.94
N SER A 135 3.27 11.43 31.78
CA SER A 135 3.84 12.64 32.33
C SER A 135 3.45 12.78 33.80
N ALA A 136 4.35 13.32 34.58
CA ALA A 136 4.05 13.70 35.93
C ALA A 136 4.87 14.95 36.30
N GLU A 137 4.30 15.74 37.18
CA GLU A 137 4.92 16.93 37.75
C GLU A 137 4.52 17.03 39.22
N THR A 138 5.48 17.38 40.08
CA THR A 138 5.20 17.57 41.48
C THR A 138 6.05 18.68 42.09
N ILE A 139 5.47 19.36 43.07
CA ILE A 139 6.13 20.32 43.96
C ILE A 139 6.63 19.53 45.13
N LEU A 140 7.95 19.50 45.33
CA LEU A 140 8.60 18.80 46.43
C LEU A 140 8.51 19.63 47.74
N ASP A 141 8.81 20.91 47.62
CA ASP A 141 8.73 21.89 48.69
C ASP A 141 8.48 23.32 48.12
N GLU A 142 8.64 24.34 48.94
CA GLU A 142 8.43 25.76 48.55
C GLU A 142 9.41 26.26 47.46
N HIS A 143 10.52 25.54 47.26
CA HIS A 143 11.58 25.94 46.32
C HIS A 143 11.74 24.96 45.18
N TRP A 144 11.46 23.66 45.35
CA TRP A 144 11.75 22.63 44.40
C TRP A 144 10.52 22.04 43.76
N SER A 145 10.56 21.92 42.43
CA SER A 145 9.63 21.13 41.69
C SER A 145 10.38 20.23 40.70
N THR A 146 9.77 19.12 40.35
CA THR A 146 10.32 18.16 39.41
C THR A 146 9.21 17.62 38.53
N GLY A 147 9.59 17.19 37.36
CA GLY A 147 8.64 16.56 36.42
C GLY A 147 9.37 15.73 35.40
N PHE A 148 8.62 14.82 34.82
CA PHE A 148 9.08 14.03 33.68
C PHE A 148 7.99 13.83 32.66
N ASN A 149 8.37 13.60 31.43
CA ASN A 149 7.53 13.04 30.41
C ASN A 149 8.30 11.95 29.67
N GLY A 150 7.58 10.89 29.31
CA GLY A 150 8.09 9.78 28.54
C GLY A 150 7.07 9.39 27.49
N ASN A 151 7.54 9.11 26.28
CA ASN A 151 6.72 8.67 25.17
C ASN A 151 7.36 7.42 24.58
N PHE A 152 6.55 6.40 24.37
CA PHE A 152 6.94 5.20 23.65
C PHE A 152 6.03 5.05 22.44
N VAL A 153 6.61 4.83 21.28
CA VAL A 153 5.89 4.61 20.04
C VAL A 153 6.44 3.37 19.36
N THR A 154 5.57 2.47 18.98
CA THR A 154 5.92 1.37 18.08
C THR A 154 5.02 1.40 16.86
N SER A 155 5.60 1.16 15.68
CA SER A 155 4.85 1.07 14.43
C SER A 155 5.32 -0.09 13.58
N LYS A 156 4.38 -0.67 12.84
CA LYS A 156 4.63 -1.64 11.79
C LYS A 156 3.97 -1.13 10.53
N ILE A 157 4.76 -0.93 9.50
CA ILE A 157 4.30 -0.55 8.17
C ILE A 157 4.46 -1.76 7.26
N THR A 158 3.38 -2.15 6.59
CA THR A 158 3.42 -3.11 5.48
C THR A 158 3.27 -2.33 4.18
N LYS A 159 4.23 -2.49 3.30
CA LYS A 159 4.32 -1.75 2.04
C LYS A 159 4.61 -2.69 0.88
N GLN A 160 4.47 -2.20 -0.33
CA GLN A 160 4.82 -2.90 -1.56
C GLN A 160 5.99 -2.21 -2.26
N SER A 161 6.59 -2.91 -3.22
CA SER A 161 7.67 -2.33 -4.02
C SER A 161 7.19 -1.10 -4.77
N GLY A 162 7.99 -0.06 -4.73
CA GLY A 162 7.75 1.19 -5.44
C GLY A 162 8.58 1.31 -6.71
N ALA A 163 8.60 2.51 -7.29
CA ALA A 163 9.33 2.87 -8.49
C ALA A 163 8.89 2.11 -9.75
N ASN A 164 9.78 2.01 -10.75
CA ASN A 164 9.45 1.51 -12.08
C ASN A 164 9.03 0.04 -12.12
N ASN A 165 9.45 -0.76 -11.13
CA ASN A 165 9.09 -2.19 -11.03
C ASN A 165 7.98 -2.44 -9.98
N GLY A 166 7.37 -1.37 -9.48
CA GLY A 166 6.30 -1.48 -8.50
C GLY A 166 4.97 -1.86 -9.12
N LEU A 167 4.01 -2.22 -8.27
CA LEU A 167 2.65 -2.65 -8.66
C LEU A 167 1.95 -1.63 -9.57
N VAL A 168 2.10 -0.35 -9.28
CA VAL A 168 1.48 0.74 -10.03
C VAL A 168 1.97 0.76 -11.49
N ALA A 169 3.25 0.46 -11.71
CA ALA A 169 3.84 0.36 -13.06
C ALA A 169 3.31 -0.83 -13.88
N THR A 170 2.60 -1.77 -13.26
CA THR A 170 1.92 -2.87 -13.94
C THR A 170 0.42 -2.61 -14.09
N VAL A 171 -0.19 -1.98 -13.11
CA VAL A 171 -1.65 -1.73 -13.09
C VAL A 171 -2.06 -0.64 -14.08
N TYR A 172 -1.39 0.52 -14.06
CA TYR A 172 -1.76 1.64 -14.94
C TYR A 172 -1.60 1.36 -16.43
N PRO A 173 -0.53 0.70 -16.91
CA PRO A 173 -0.39 0.35 -18.32
C PRO A 173 -1.11 -0.96 -18.70
N ALA A 174 -1.82 -1.61 -17.78
CA ALA A 174 -2.57 -2.80 -18.11
C ALA A 174 -3.57 -2.51 -19.25
N PRO A 175 -3.53 -3.28 -20.35
CA PRO A 175 -4.40 -3.04 -21.48
C PRO A 175 -5.87 -3.12 -21.10
N PRO A 176 -6.73 -2.23 -21.57
CA PRO A 176 -8.15 -2.29 -21.23
C PRO A 176 -8.85 -3.54 -21.75
N SER A 177 -8.30 -4.22 -22.75
CA SER A 177 -8.80 -5.52 -23.20
C SER A 177 -8.39 -6.69 -22.30
N TYR A 178 -7.49 -6.50 -21.35
CA TYR A 178 -6.98 -7.52 -20.45
C TYR A 178 -7.67 -7.43 -19.08
N ASP A 179 -8.18 -8.55 -18.59
CA ASP A 179 -8.83 -8.67 -17.27
C ASP A 179 -7.77 -8.95 -16.19
N LEU A 180 -7.16 -7.90 -15.68
CA LEU A 180 -6.05 -8.03 -14.71
C LEU A 180 -6.49 -8.71 -13.40
N ALA A 181 -7.70 -8.45 -12.94
CA ALA A 181 -8.24 -8.99 -11.71
C ALA A 181 -8.87 -10.38 -11.89
N GLY A 182 -9.44 -10.66 -13.07
CA GLY A 182 -10.16 -11.90 -13.30
C GLY A 182 -9.30 -13.04 -13.89
N ILE A 183 -8.06 -12.76 -14.29
CA ILE A 183 -7.13 -13.78 -14.79
C ILE A 183 -6.13 -14.11 -13.68
N PRO A 184 -6.03 -15.39 -13.23
CA PRO A 184 -5.05 -15.79 -12.24
C PRO A 184 -3.63 -15.35 -12.57
N SER A 185 -2.91 -14.89 -11.58
CA SER A 185 -1.58 -14.29 -11.72
C SER A 185 -0.46 -15.30 -11.95
N TYR A 186 -0.77 -16.59 -11.97
CA TYR A 186 0.18 -17.69 -12.20
C TYR A 186 -0.41 -18.74 -13.16
N ILE A 187 0.47 -19.53 -13.74
CA ILE A 187 0.12 -20.63 -14.65
C ILE A 187 -0.50 -21.78 -13.87
N LYS A 188 -1.53 -22.40 -14.42
CA LYS A 188 -2.19 -23.54 -13.78
C LYS A 188 -1.21 -24.66 -13.44
N GLY A 189 -1.15 -25.02 -12.15
CA GLY A 189 -0.27 -26.08 -11.65
C GLY A 189 1.17 -25.67 -11.40
N ASP A 190 1.51 -24.40 -11.66
CA ASP A 190 2.84 -23.85 -11.40
C ASP A 190 2.72 -22.47 -10.72
N PRO A 191 2.69 -22.39 -9.39
CA PRO A 191 2.55 -21.13 -8.65
C PRO A 191 3.81 -20.25 -8.72
N TYR A 192 4.92 -20.77 -9.23
CA TYR A 192 6.18 -20.04 -9.36
C TYR A 192 6.30 -19.31 -10.69
N THR A 193 5.59 -19.76 -11.73
CA THR A 193 5.58 -19.06 -13.02
C THR A 193 4.43 -18.10 -13.14
N GLN A 194 4.77 -16.82 -13.29
CA GLN A 194 3.80 -15.74 -13.42
C GLN A 194 3.04 -15.81 -14.73
N ASN A 195 1.75 -15.53 -14.65
CA ASN A 195 0.89 -15.34 -15.80
C ASN A 195 0.67 -13.85 -16.02
N ASN A 196 1.49 -13.25 -16.86
CA ASN A 196 1.54 -11.79 -17.05
C ASN A 196 1.12 -11.40 -18.47
N TYR A 197 0.50 -10.24 -18.62
CA TYR A 197 0.18 -9.68 -19.94
C TYR A 197 1.41 -9.15 -20.70
N ARG A 198 2.54 -8.95 -20.00
CA ARG A 198 3.83 -8.55 -20.58
C ARG A 198 5.02 -9.33 -19.98
N PRO A 199 5.13 -10.61 -20.28
CA PRO A 199 6.06 -11.53 -19.57
C PRO A 199 7.54 -11.22 -19.79
N THR A 200 7.90 -10.43 -20.80
CA THR A 200 9.31 -10.20 -21.17
C THR A 200 9.90 -8.91 -20.64
N SER A 201 9.16 -8.13 -19.87
CA SER A 201 9.56 -6.76 -19.53
C SER A 201 10.22 -6.59 -18.15
N GLY A 202 10.42 -7.66 -17.40
CA GLY A 202 10.96 -7.58 -16.02
C GLY A 202 10.02 -6.92 -15.01
N PHE A 203 8.72 -6.92 -15.30
CA PHE A 203 7.69 -6.42 -14.41
C PHE A 203 6.84 -7.58 -13.93
N ASP A 204 6.68 -7.67 -12.62
CA ASP A 204 5.80 -8.69 -12.03
C ASP A 204 4.33 -8.43 -12.33
N ASN A 205 3.53 -9.50 -12.43
CA ASN A 205 2.10 -9.38 -12.35
C ASN A 205 1.73 -8.77 -10.98
N ALA A 206 0.88 -7.75 -10.97
CA ALA A 206 0.57 -7.00 -9.75
C ALA A 206 -0.02 -7.89 -8.65
N TYR A 207 -0.93 -8.80 -8.97
CA TYR A 207 -1.53 -9.72 -7.98
C TYR A 207 -0.53 -10.80 -7.52
N TRP A 208 0.31 -11.30 -8.43
CA TRP A 208 1.37 -12.22 -8.04
C TRP A 208 2.34 -11.56 -7.04
N ALA A 209 2.72 -10.31 -7.29
CA ALA A 209 3.60 -9.57 -6.41
C ALA A 209 2.94 -9.27 -5.04
N LEU A 210 1.62 -9.01 -4.99
CA LEU A 210 0.89 -8.87 -3.72
C LEU A 210 0.92 -10.15 -2.86
N ASP A 211 0.82 -11.32 -3.51
CA ASP A 211 0.77 -12.59 -2.82
C ASP A 211 2.15 -13.07 -2.38
N ASN A 212 3.19 -12.75 -3.14
CA ASN A 212 4.52 -13.35 -2.98
C ASN A 212 5.55 -12.38 -2.39
N ASN A 213 5.39 -11.07 -2.53
CA ASN A 213 6.31 -10.07 -1.98
C ASN A 213 5.76 -9.46 -0.70
N LYS A 214 6.62 -9.30 0.30
CA LYS A 214 6.24 -8.69 1.57
C LYS A 214 7.35 -7.80 2.12
N PHE A 215 7.07 -6.53 2.21
CA PHE A 215 7.99 -5.53 2.76
C PHE A 215 7.41 -5.00 4.05
N THR A 216 8.17 -5.15 5.12
CA THR A 216 7.75 -4.73 6.46
C THR A 216 8.82 -3.85 7.09
N GLU A 217 8.39 -2.72 7.61
CA GLU A 217 9.20 -1.84 8.43
C GLU A 217 8.62 -1.80 9.84
N ARG A 218 9.43 -2.10 10.83
CA ARG A 218 9.06 -2.01 12.24
C ARG A 218 9.96 -1.03 12.93
N SER A 219 9.37 -0.01 13.54
CA SER A 219 10.11 0.96 14.34
C SER A 219 9.62 0.97 15.79
N GLN A 220 10.55 1.20 16.69
CA GLN A 220 10.30 1.44 18.10
C GLN A 220 11.09 2.68 18.50
N ARG A 221 10.46 3.61 19.20
CA ARG A 221 11.09 4.83 19.65
C ARG A 221 10.64 5.15 21.07
N PHE A 222 11.60 5.45 21.91
CA PHE A 222 11.37 6.05 23.21
C PHE A 222 12.01 7.44 23.23
N PHE A 223 11.24 8.44 23.65
CA PHE A 223 11.77 9.78 23.85
C PHE A 223 11.09 10.43 25.04
N GLY A 224 11.86 11.25 25.74
CA GLY A 224 11.34 11.90 26.93
C GLY A 224 12.36 12.81 27.59
N ASN A 225 11.93 13.44 28.64
CA ASN A 225 12.80 14.25 29.49
C ASN A 225 12.34 14.24 30.93
N ALA A 226 13.26 14.57 31.81
CA ALA A 226 13.00 14.87 33.23
C ALA A 226 13.69 16.19 33.58
N TYR A 227 13.13 16.90 34.53
CA TYR A 227 13.69 18.16 35.02
C TYR A 227 13.61 18.28 36.54
N ALA A 228 14.53 19.08 37.09
CA ALA A 228 14.44 19.66 38.43
C ALA A 228 14.47 21.17 38.27
N LYS A 229 13.58 21.86 38.96
CA LYS A 229 13.49 23.31 38.98
C LYS A 229 13.58 23.82 40.41
N TYR A 230 14.48 24.74 40.60
CA TYR A 230 14.58 25.54 41.82
C TYR A 230 13.99 26.92 41.60
N SER A 231 13.15 27.38 42.54
CA SER A 231 12.52 28.70 42.48
C SER A 231 12.67 29.39 43.82
N THR A 232 13.14 30.61 43.81
CA THR A 232 13.21 31.40 45.03
C THR A 232 12.91 32.87 44.77
N LYS A 233 12.40 33.55 45.76
CA LYS A 233 12.26 35.01 45.77
C LYS A 233 13.47 35.61 46.44
N PHE A 234 13.97 36.73 45.96
CA PHE A 234 15.08 37.44 46.57
C PHE A 234 14.87 38.96 46.46
N GLY A 235 15.53 39.73 47.33
CA GLY A 235 15.41 41.18 47.32
C GLY A 235 14.01 41.68 47.70
N THR A 236 13.41 42.43 46.82
CA THR A 236 12.03 42.87 46.95
C THR A 236 11.07 41.78 46.48
N GLU A 237 9.83 41.71 46.99
CA GLU A 237 8.85 40.66 46.71
C GLU A 237 8.58 40.37 45.21
N ASN A 238 8.98 41.33 44.34
CA ASN A 238 8.80 41.23 42.90
C ASN A 238 9.96 40.54 42.14
N GLN A 239 11.02 40.16 42.83
CA GLN A 239 12.18 39.47 42.21
C GLN A 239 12.11 37.97 42.46
N LYS A 240 12.13 37.18 41.36
CA LYS A 240 12.11 35.73 41.39
C LYS A 240 13.27 35.19 40.55
N LEU A 241 13.96 34.21 41.10
CA LEU A 241 14.96 33.43 40.40
C LEU A 241 14.39 32.03 40.17
N ASP A 242 14.34 31.60 38.92
CA ASP A 242 14.03 30.23 38.53
C ASP A 242 15.25 29.62 37.84
N VAL A 243 15.73 28.49 38.34
CA VAL A 243 16.80 27.70 37.74
C VAL A 243 16.24 26.33 37.40
N LYS A 244 16.27 25.96 36.15
CA LYS A 244 15.77 24.65 35.66
C LYS A 244 16.92 23.88 35.03
N TYR A 245 17.12 22.65 35.49
CA TYR A 245 17.98 21.67 34.85
C TYR A 245 17.12 20.58 34.24
N GLN A 246 17.34 20.27 32.95
CA GLN A 246 16.54 19.29 32.19
C GLN A 246 17.45 18.36 31.40
N LEU A 247 17.18 17.08 31.52
CA LEU A 247 17.80 16.01 30.75
C LEU A 247 16.75 15.42 29.82
N GLY A 248 17.14 15.16 28.58
CA GLY A 248 16.28 14.50 27.57
C GLY A 248 16.99 13.31 26.95
N THR A 249 16.22 12.36 26.48
CA THR A 249 16.68 11.22 25.71
C THR A 249 15.76 10.95 24.55
N ASP A 250 16.33 10.46 23.44
CA ASP A 250 15.62 9.98 22.25
C ASP A 250 16.39 8.77 21.71
N ALA A 251 15.74 7.62 21.73
CA ALA A 251 16.30 6.37 21.24
C ALA A 251 15.31 5.68 20.33
N TYR A 252 15.77 5.22 19.18
CA TYR A 252 14.92 4.49 18.24
C TYR A 252 15.66 3.34 17.59
N THR A 253 14.88 2.36 17.14
CA THR A 253 15.32 1.24 16.33
C THR A 253 14.36 1.04 15.19
N THR A 254 14.89 0.79 13.98
CA THR A 254 14.08 0.42 12.81
C THR A 254 14.62 -0.87 12.22
N ASN A 255 13.73 -1.83 12.01
CA ASN A 255 14.03 -3.11 11.38
C ASN A 255 13.24 -3.21 10.09
N TYR A 256 13.93 -3.57 9.01
CA TYR A 256 13.34 -3.84 7.69
C TYR A 256 13.37 -5.34 7.43
N THR A 257 12.28 -5.84 6.87
CA THR A 257 12.19 -7.21 6.40
C THR A 257 11.62 -7.18 5.00
N ASP A 258 12.43 -7.59 4.03
CA ASP A 258 12.06 -7.64 2.63
C ASP A 258 12.07 -9.11 2.18
N LEU A 259 10.89 -9.64 1.93
CA LEU A 259 10.68 -10.97 1.40
C LEU A 259 10.25 -10.83 -0.06
N TRP A 260 11.01 -11.44 -0.93
CA TRP A 260 10.74 -11.49 -2.37
C TRP A 260 10.21 -12.87 -2.74
N GLY A 261 9.17 -12.89 -3.56
CA GLY A 261 8.68 -14.10 -4.16
C GLY A 261 9.73 -14.73 -5.08
N TYR A 262 9.71 -16.03 -5.14
CA TYR A 262 10.54 -16.80 -6.04
C TYR A 262 9.74 -17.14 -7.30
N GLY A 263 10.12 -16.51 -8.42
CA GLY A 263 9.44 -16.70 -9.69
C GLY A 263 10.30 -16.31 -10.88
#